data_ecdd5d7af93803296f8aa28ee87070a4
#
_entry.id   ecdd5d7af93803296f8aa28ee87070a4
#
_cell.length_a   1.000
_cell.length_b   1.000
_cell.length_c   1.000
_cell.angle_alpha   90.00
_cell.angle_beta   90.00
_cell.angle_gamma   90.00
#
_symmetry.space_group_name_H-M   'P 1'
#
loop_
_entity.id
_entity.type
_entity.pdbx_description
1 polymer ?
#
loop_
_entity_poly.entity_id
_entity_poly.type
_entity_poly.pdbx_seq_one_letter_code
_entity_poly.pdbx_strand_id
1 'polypeptide(L)'
;LKVADYIMNFLSERGVKFAFEVPGGGAMFLNDAVTKSNIKPVFFHHEQSCAMAAVGYSKMNNEVALVVPTSGCGSTNTITGILDAWQDSHPVIVVSGQANRKDTTYLSKVPLRKLGVQEANIVEIVKTITKYATMVQDPEDIAYELEKAYHLCTTGRPGPVWLDIPLDVQASEISPEDLKHFIIETPALKKFCEFEEYLKKSKRPIIIAGNGVHLSGARKEFLRFIEKYNIPCAFTFLGTDLIPSDHPLYIGRIGIKGTRAGNFAVANSDLVISIGSSLSIPSIGFRYDLFAREAKKIAVDIDGGEHLKDTIKIDSIIEMDAKQFILENMSIDYETSNYWLNKAAHWKKIWPVFDRPDMDKLNMYSFSKKLSEETKGQDAAVVADAGSAYYVMAQSMTDNRLILPAAQGEMGFAIPASIGAHLADPDVNMLAITGEGSFQFNIQELQTIVHNKMPIKIFILNNGGYLSIRNTQIKYFDNRFSGVDPESGISFPECEKIAAAYGIKFYKITNMRELENLLPKIINSSGQCMCEIICPPEEKIFPTAASRQEEDGSLTSQPLENMSPFLSKEEFEKEMIIDTHTTKRRI
;
A
#
# COMPACT_ATOMS: atom_id res chain seq x y z
N LEU A 1 35.01 4.45 18.54
CA LEU A 1 34.01 3.81 17.67
C LEU A 1 33.71 4.76 16.51
N LYS A 2 33.69 4.26 15.25
CA LYS A 2 33.29 5.13 14.13
C LYS A 2 31.81 5.45 14.17
N VAL A 3 31.41 6.64 13.67
CA VAL A 3 30.03 7.05 13.51
C VAL A 3 29.23 6.02 12.72
N ALA A 4 29.77 5.51 11.59
CA ALA A 4 29.10 4.48 10.79
C ALA A 4 28.81 3.21 11.60
N ASP A 5 29.78 2.72 12.40
CA ASP A 5 29.59 1.55 13.25
C ASP A 5 28.56 1.81 14.36
N TYR A 6 28.56 3.02 14.94
CA TYR A 6 27.57 3.44 15.94
C TYR A 6 26.14 3.39 15.39
N ILE A 7 25.92 3.93 14.18
CA ILE A 7 24.60 3.92 13.51
C ILE A 7 24.08 2.49 13.37
N MET A 8 24.90 1.57 12.84
CA MET A 8 24.45 0.20 12.58
C MET A 8 24.24 -0.59 13.88
N ASN A 9 25.04 -0.37 14.91
CA ASN A 9 24.83 -0.96 16.24
C ASN A 9 23.51 -0.48 16.86
N PHE A 10 23.25 0.83 16.84
CA PHE A 10 22.02 1.43 17.36
C PHE A 10 20.77 0.85 16.70
N LEU A 11 20.76 0.71 15.35
CA LEU A 11 19.65 0.16 14.60
C LEU A 11 19.48 -1.34 14.85
N SER A 12 20.58 -2.09 14.93
CA SER A 12 20.57 -3.52 15.24
C SER A 12 19.98 -3.81 16.62
N GLU A 13 20.37 -3.03 17.63
CA GLU A 13 19.83 -3.14 19.01
C GLU A 13 18.33 -2.87 19.09
N ARG A 14 17.78 -2.11 18.12
CA ARG A 14 16.34 -1.82 17.99
C ARG A 14 15.60 -2.77 17.07
N GLY A 15 16.22 -3.88 16.69
CA GLY A 15 15.60 -4.97 15.95
C GLY A 15 15.59 -4.80 14.44
N VAL A 16 16.32 -3.84 13.87
CA VAL A 16 16.51 -3.76 12.41
C VAL A 16 17.34 -4.95 11.96
N LYS A 17 16.80 -5.79 11.08
CA LYS A 17 17.38 -7.07 10.67
C LYS A 17 18.09 -7.01 9.32
N PHE A 18 17.63 -6.14 8.41
CA PHE A 18 18.11 -6.06 7.04
C PHE A 18 18.42 -4.63 6.63
N ALA A 19 19.45 -4.45 5.81
CA ALA A 19 19.76 -3.22 5.09
C ALA A 19 19.62 -3.47 3.58
N PHE A 20 18.75 -2.71 2.93
CA PHE A 20 18.52 -2.77 1.49
C PHE A 20 19.44 -1.76 0.80
N GLU A 21 20.38 -2.23 -0.04
CA GLU A 21 21.43 -1.36 -0.53
C GLU A 21 21.96 -1.68 -1.94
N VAL A 22 22.44 -0.64 -2.59
CA VAL A 22 23.39 -0.71 -3.71
C VAL A 22 24.66 -0.03 -3.22
N PRO A 23 25.79 -0.75 -3.06
CA PRO A 23 27.02 -0.18 -2.53
C PRO A 23 27.57 0.93 -3.40
N GLY A 24 28.12 1.98 -2.78
CA GLY A 24 28.74 3.08 -3.51
C GLY A 24 29.75 3.88 -2.67
N GLY A 25 30.62 4.61 -3.37
CA GLY A 25 31.74 5.32 -2.75
C GLY A 25 31.35 6.34 -1.68
N GLY A 26 30.21 7.04 -1.87
CA GLY A 26 29.71 8.00 -0.89
C GLY A 26 29.17 7.39 0.41
N ALA A 27 28.91 6.06 0.43
CA ALA A 27 28.45 5.31 1.60
C ALA A 27 29.43 4.21 2.05
N MET A 28 30.69 4.28 1.66
CA MET A 28 31.61 3.16 1.84
C MET A 28 31.81 2.73 3.30
N PHE A 29 31.83 3.65 4.26
CA PHE A 29 31.95 3.31 5.67
C PHE A 29 30.60 2.80 6.24
N LEU A 30 29.46 3.26 5.73
CA LEU A 30 28.15 2.73 6.09
C LEU A 30 28.00 1.28 5.61
N ASN A 31 28.34 0.98 4.34
CA ASN A 31 28.29 -0.38 3.79
C ASN A 31 29.22 -1.34 4.56
N ASP A 32 30.44 -0.90 4.92
CA ASP A 32 31.37 -1.68 5.75
C ASP A 32 30.80 -1.92 7.16
N ALA A 33 30.16 -0.91 7.77
CA ALA A 33 29.54 -1.02 9.08
C ALA A 33 28.35 -1.97 9.09
N VAL A 34 27.49 -1.97 8.04
CA VAL A 34 26.43 -2.98 7.87
C VAL A 34 27.04 -4.39 7.93
N THR A 35 28.10 -4.64 7.15
CA THR A 35 28.76 -5.96 7.07
C THR A 35 29.34 -6.41 8.42
N LYS A 36 29.76 -5.48 9.27
CA LYS A 36 30.32 -5.76 10.60
C LYS A 36 29.24 -5.94 11.68
N SER A 37 28.03 -5.45 11.44
CA SER A 37 26.94 -5.49 12.40
C SER A 37 26.15 -6.80 12.34
N ASN A 38 25.10 -6.93 13.15
CA ASN A 38 24.12 -8.02 13.04
C ASN A 38 23.04 -7.77 11.96
N ILE A 39 23.09 -6.61 11.29
CA ILE A 39 22.17 -6.30 10.19
C ILE A 39 22.67 -7.02 8.93
N LYS A 40 21.79 -7.78 8.29
CA LYS A 40 22.13 -8.50 7.05
C LYS A 40 21.98 -7.58 5.83
N PRO A 41 23.04 -7.36 5.04
CA PRO A 41 22.91 -6.62 3.78
C PRO A 41 22.14 -7.44 2.75
N VAL A 42 21.26 -6.76 2.02
CA VAL A 42 20.54 -7.31 0.87
C VAL A 42 20.85 -6.40 -0.33
N PHE A 43 21.60 -6.93 -1.27
CA PHE A 43 22.09 -6.15 -2.41
C PHE A 43 21.14 -6.24 -3.59
N PHE A 44 20.85 -5.07 -4.16
CA PHE A 44 19.98 -4.88 -5.31
C PHE A 44 20.78 -4.34 -6.51
N HIS A 45 20.09 -4.24 -7.66
CA HIS A 45 20.67 -3.70 -8.88
C HIS A 45 20.18 -2.28 -9.19
N HIS A 46 19.22 -1.76 -8.39
CA HIS A 46 18.72 -0.40 -8.50
C HIS A 46 18.19 0.08 -7.13
N GLU A 47 18.47 1.33 -6.75
CA GLU A 47 18.12 1.86 -5.43
C GLU A 47 16.59 2.08 -5.27
N GLN A 48 15.85 2.28 -6.37
CA GLN A 48 14.39 2.27 -6.33
C GLN A 48 13.87 0.94 -5.79
N SER A 49 14.46 -0.16 -6.23
CA SER A 49 14.14 -1.50 -5.75
C SER A 49 14.48 -1.68 -4.27
N CYS A 50 15.57 -1.09 -3.78
CA CYS A 50 15.90 -1.09 -2.35
C CYS A 50 14.78 -0.45 -1.52
N ALA A 51 14.32 0.73 -1.94
CA ALA A 51 13.26 1.45 -1.24
C ALA A 51 11.91 0.71 -1.32
N MET A 52 11.54 0.17 -2.49
CA MET A 52 10.31 -0.63 -2.65
C MET A 52 10.37 -1.94 -1.84
N ALA A 53 11.54 -2.59 -1.75
CA ALA A 53 11.73 -3.77 -0.90
C ALA A 53 11.59 -3.42 0.59
N ALA A 54 12.16 -2.29 1.03
CA ALA A 54 12.00 -1.79 2.39
C ALA A 54 10.52 -1.55 2.73
N VAL A 55 9.77 -0.97 1.80
CA VAL A 55 8.31 -0.79 1.95
C VAL A 55 7.59 -2.14 2.01
N GLY A 56 7.91 -3.08 1.12
CA GLY A 56 7.33 -4.43 1.14
C GLY A 56 7.60 -5.16 2.46
N TYR A 57 8.82 -5.05 3.00
CA TYR A 57 9.20 -5.57 4.32
C TYR A 57 8.31 -4.98 5.41
N SER A 58 8.22 -3.65 5.48
CA SER A 58 7.44 -2.95 6.50
C SER A 58 5.94 -3.19 6.35
N LYS A 59 5.40 -3.28 5.12
CA LYS A 59 3.99 -3.64 4.87
C LYS A 59 3.65 -5.05 5.35
N MET A 60 4.61 -5.97 5.34
CA MET A 60 4.39 -7.34 5.78
C MET A 60 4.33 -7.48 7.30
N ASN A 61 5.24 -6.84 8.05
CA ASN A 61 5.43 -7.08 9.48
C ASN A 61 5.30 -5.84 10.39
N ASN A 62 5.12 -4.64 9.83
CA ASN A 62 5.11 -3.34 10.52
C ASN A 62 6.45 -2.99 11.23
N GLU A 63 7.53 -3.69 10.93
CA GLU A 63 8.85 -3.38 11.49
C GLU A 63 9.54 -2.25 10.70
N VAL A 64 10.52 -1.61 11.35
CA VAL A 64 11.36 -0.60 10.70
C VAL A 64 12.25 -1.24 9.66
N ALA A 65 12.24 -0.71 8.45
CA ALA A 65 13.13 -1.10 7.36
C ALA A 65 14.25 -0.07 7.15
N LEU A 66 15.46 -0.53 6.78
CA LEU A 66 16.62 0.33 6.55
C LEU A 66 17.03 0.31 5.08
N VAL A 67 17.21 1.50 4.49
CA VAL A 67 17.76 1.68 3.15
C VAL A 67 19.07 2.45 3.26
N VAL A 68 20.15 1.95 2.62
CA VAL A 68 21.48 2.56 2.67
C VAL A 68 21.96 2.90 1.25
N PRO A 69 21.49 4.02 0.67
CA PRO A 69 21.92 4.46 -0.65
C PRO A 69 23.23 5.25 -0.57
N THR A 70 24.00 5.24 -1.66
CA THR A 70 25.14 6.14 -1.82
C THR A 70 24.71 7.58 -2.14
N SER A 71 25.65 8.49 -2.23
CA SER A 71 25.42 9.92 -2.53
C SER A 71 24.79 10.16 -3.90
N GLY A 72 24.15 11.30 -4.07
CA GLY A 72 23.64 11.81 -5.33
C GLY A 72 22.60 10.92 -5.97
N CYS A 73 22.90 10.30 -7.10
CA CYS A 73 21.95 9.47 -7.86
C CYS A 73 21.48 8.24 -7.07
N GLY A 74 22.32 7.65 -6.21
CA GLY A 74 21.87 6.57 -5.35
C GLY A 74 20.75 6.99 -4.42
N SER A 75 20.89 8.15 -3.79
CA SER A 75 19.87 8.73 -2.94
C SER A 75 18.61 9.13 -3.74
N THR A 76 18.76 9.85 -4.86
CA THR A 76 17.57 10.30 -5.64
C THR A 76 16.79 9.16 -6.28
N ASN A 77 17.42 8.05 -6.60
CA ASN A 77 16.73 6.87 -7.13
C ASN A 77 15.77 6.22 -6.13
N THR A 78 15.95 6.41 -4.81
CA THR A 78 15.06 5.82 -3.79
C THR A 78 13.74 6.57 -3.61
N ILE A 79 13.60 7.79 -4.15
CA ILE A 79 12.51 8.73 -3.84
C ILE A 79 11.13 8.10 -4.09
N THR A 80 10.95 7.34 -5.17
CA THR A 80 9.65 6.69 -5.47
C THR A 80 9.19 5.78 -4.33
N GLY A 81 10.05 4.89 -3.84
CA GLY A 81 9.69 3.99 -2.74
C GLY A 81 9.53 4.72 -1.40
N ILE A 82 10.29 5.79 -1.17
CA ILE A 82 10.15 6.62 0.06
C ILE A 82 8.84 7.42 0.03
N LEU A 83 8.38 7.87 -1.14
CA LEU A 83 7.07 8.49 -1.28
C LEU A 83 5.92 7.49 -0.99
N ASP A 84 6.04 6.22 -1.42
CA ASP A 84 5.08 5.17 -1.03
C ASP A 84 5.07 4.96 0.50
N ALA A 85 6.24 4.83 1.14
CA ALA A 85 6.35 4.74 2.59
C ALA A 85 5.68 5.92 3.31
N TRP A 86 5.82 7.14 2.78
CA TRP A 86 5.20 8.34 3.31
C TRP A 86 3.68 8.31 3.20
N GLN A 87 3.16 8.01 2.02
CA GLN A 87 1.72 8.05 1.76
C GLN A 87 0.96 6.90 2.43
N ASP A 88 1.56 5.70 2.47
CA ASP A 88 0.97 4.51 3.10
C ASP A 88 1.35 4.34 4.58
N SER A 89 2.14 5.30 5.14
CA SER A 89 2.47 5.40 6.57
C SER A 89 3.32 4.23 7.09
N HIS A 90 4.40 3.88 6.37
CA HIS A 90 5.31 2.80 6.77
C HIS A 90 6.65 3.33 7.30
N PRO A 91 7.16 2.76 8.43
CA PRO A 91 8.41 3.19 9.03
C PRO A 91 9.61 2.70 8.21
N VAL A 92 10.24 3.63 7.49
CA VAL A 92 11.48 3.39 6.73
C VAL A 92 12.53 4.40 7.16
N ILE A 93 13.70 3.93 7.55
CA ILE A 93 14.88 4.75 7.83
C ILE A 93 15.81 4.71 6.63
N VAL A 94 16.10 5.89 6.08
CA VAL A 94 17.14 6.03 5.06
C VAL A 94 18.38 6.62 5.72
N VAL A 95 19.51 5.93 5.58
CA VAL A 95 20.83 6.42 5.98
C VAL A 95 21.68 6.53 4.73
N SER A 96 21.69 7.72 4.12
CA SER A 96 22.42 7.95 2.88
C SER A 96 23.86 8.38 3.12
N GLY A 97 24.73 7.98 2.21
CA GLY A 97 26.06 8.55 2.12
C GLY A 97 26.07 9.90 1.41
N GLN A 98 27.09 10.71 1.67
CA GLN A 98 27.28 12.03 1.05
C GLN A 98 28.77 12.29 0.80
N ALA A 99 29.10 13.27 -0.04
CA ALA A 99 30.47 13.83 -0.15
C ALA A 99 30.93 14.36 1.22
N ASN A 100 32.24 14.67 1.38
CA ASN A 100 32.71 15.32 2.61
C ASN A 100 31.95 16.63 2.85
N ARG A 101 31.71 17.01 4.09
CA ARG A 101 30.96 18.24 4.45
C ARG A 101 31.39 19.47 3.66
N LYS A 102 32.70 19.75 3.58
CA LYS A 102 33.27 20.91 2.87
C LYS A 102 33.03 20.90 1.36
N ASP A 103 32.73 19.73 0.79
CA ASP A 103 32.56 19.52 -0.64
C ASP A 103 31.07 19.45 -1.03
N THR A 104 30.16 19.84 -0.14
CA THR A 104 28.71 19.86 -0.40
C THR A 104 28.18 21.26 -0.68
N THR A 105 27.20 21.36 -1.58
CA THR A 105 26.47 22.62 -1.82
C THR A 105 25.61 23.02 -0.63
N TYR A 106 25.26 22.07 0.26
CA TYR A 106 24.47 22.29 1.48
C TYR A 106 25.09 23.38 2.38
N LEU A 107 26.43 23.42 2.51
CA LEU A 107 27.13 24.39 3.33
C LEU A 107 27.62 25.62 2.53
N SER A 108 27.33 25.70 1.24
CA SER A 108 27.78 26.82 0.41
C SER A 108 27.04 28.10 0.74
N LYS A 109 27.77 29.21 0.87
CA LYS A 109 27.23 30.57 1.05
C LYS A 109 26.74 31.21 -0.28
N VAL A 110 27.01 30.56 -1.40
CA VAL A 110 26.61 31.02 -2.74
C VAL A 110 25.75 29.93 -3.39
N PRO A 111 24.81 30.29 -4.28
CA PRO A 111 23.96 29.34 -4.97
C PRO A 111 24.78 28.54 -5.99
N LEU A 112 25.16 27.33 -5.65
CA LEU A 112 25.86 26.40 -6.53
C LEU A 112 24.93 25.29 -6.97
N ARG A 113 25.10 24.78 -8.20
CA ARG A 113 24.40 23.58 -8.67
C ARG A 113 25.10 22.30 -8.24
N LYS A 114 26.44 22.35 -8.07
CA LYS A 114 27.31 21.24 -7.71
C LYS A 114 28.61 21.77 -7.15
N LEU A 115 29.19 21.07 -6.18
CA LEU A 115 30.53 21.32 -5.65
C LEU A 115 31.37 20.03 -5.66
N GLY A 116 30.99 19.03 -4.90
CA GLY A 116 31.72 17.77 -4.80
C GLY A 116 31.34 16.71 -5.84
N VAL A 117 31.97 15.55 -5.73
CA VAL A 117 31.71 14.40 -6.61
C VAL A 117 30.42 13.72 -6.18
N GLN A 118 29.47 13.60 -7.11
CA GLN A 118 28.18 12.92 -6.88
C GLN A 118 27.40 13.43 -5.64
N GLU A 119 27.61 14.67 -5.24
CA GLU A 119 26.84 15.27 -4.15
C GLU A 119 25.46 15.74 -4.64
N ALA A 120 24.48 15.67 -3.76
CA ALA A 120 23.17 16.28 -3.94
C ALA A 120 22.67 16.78 -2.59
N ASN A 121 21.97 17.93 -2.57
CA ASN A 121 21.26 18.37 -1.36
C ASN A 121 19.98 17.55 -1.20
N ILE A 122 20.13 16.29 -0.84
CA ILE A 122 19.03 15.33 -0.75
C ILE A 122 18.03 15.72 0.34
N VAL A 123 18.48 16.33 1.42
CA VAL A 123 17.64 16.75 2.54
C VAL A 123 16.51 17.67 2.07
N GLU A 124 16.85 18.70 1.27
CA GLU A 124 15.83 19.61 0.74
C GLU A 124 14.91 18.94 -0.29
N ILE A 125 15.38 17.94 -1.02
CA ILE A 125 14.59 17.19 -2.00
C ILE A 125 13.53 16.32 -1.30
N VAL A 126 13.88 15.64 -0.19
CA VAL A 126 13.00 14.67 0.49
C VAL A 126 12.20 15.26 1.66
N LYS A 127 12.40 16.51 1.98
CA LYS A 127 11.77 17.20 3.12
C LYS A 127 10.25 17.08 3.17
N THR A 128 9.57 17.05 2.03
CA THR A 128 8.12 16.98 1.94
C THR A 128 7.56 15.57 1.97
N ILE A 129 8.43 14.56 1.89
CA ILE A 129 8.06 13.14 1.85
C ILE A 129 8.70 12.34 3.00
N THR A 130 9.15 13.04 4.04
CA THR A 130 9.74 12.43 5.24
C THR A 130 9.23 13.14 6.49
N LYS A 131 9.14 12.42 7.60
CA LYS A 131 8.83 13.02 8.91
C LYS A 131 9.99 13.82 9.47
N TYR A 132 11.19 13.43 9.09
CA TYR A 132 12.42 14.10 9.47
C TYR A 132 13.50 13.85 8.43
N ALA A 133 14.22 14.88 8.04
CA ALA A 133 15.38 14.77 7.17
C ALA A 133 16.46 15.74 7.62
N THR A 134 17.69 15.26 7.80
CA THR A 134 18.84 16.09 8.18
C THR A 134 20.15 15.54 7.63
N MET A 135 21.10 16.44 7.38
CA MET A 135 22.49 16.08 7.15
C MET A 135 23.27 16.23 8.47
N VAL A 136 23.84 15.14 8.96
CA VAL A 136 24.63 15.15 10.20
C VAL A 136 25.94 15.89 9.96
N GLN A 137 26.09 17.05 10.57
CA GLN A 137 27.27 17.91 10.38
C GLN A 137 28.33 17.69 11.45
N ASP A 138 27.91 17.47 12.69
CA ASP A 138 28.82 17.19 13.82
C ASP A 138 28.74 15.70 14.16
N PRO A 139 29.86 14.97 14.13
CA PRO A 139 29.90 13.57 14.55
C PRO A 139 29.33 13.34 15.97
N GLU A 140 29.47 14.32 16.88
CA GLU A 140 28.99 14.21 18.26
C GLU A 140 27.46 14.34 18.39
N ASP A 141 26.76 14.85 17.36
CA ASP A 141 25.30 14.93 17.33
C ASP A 141 24.63 13.62 16.85
N ILE A 142 25.41 12.60 16.46
CA ILE A 142 24.87 11.39 15.83
C ILE A 142 23.84 10.66 16.70
N ALA A 143 24.07 10.56 18.02
CA ALA A 143 23.12 9.88 18.90
C ALA A 143 21.78 10.64 18.95
N TYR A 144 21.84 11.97 19.12
CA TYR A 144 20.64 12.82 19.13
C TYR A 144 19.84 12.70 17.83
N GLU A 145 20.51 12.81 16.68
CA GLU A 145 19.86 12.77 15.36
C GLU A 145 19.25 11.40 15.07
N LEU A 146 19.94 10.33 15.40
CA LEU A 146 19.50 8.95 15.18
C LEU A 146 18.34 8.57 16.10
N GLU A 147 18.39 8.92 17.38
CA GLU A 147 17.32 8.69 18.35
C GLU A 147 16.06 9.46 17.98
N LYS A 148 16.20 10.73 17.57
CA LYS A 148 15.10 11.58 17.09
C LYS A 148 14.48 11.01 15.81
N ALA A 149 15.30 10.61 14.84
CA ALA A 149 14.84 10.02 13.59
C ALA A 149 14.06 8.72 13.85
N TYR A 150 14.61 7.81 14.68
CA TYR A 150 13.96 6.56 15.05
C TYR A 150 12.62 6.80 15.77
N HIS A 151 12.61 7.70 16.75
CA HIS A 151 11.40 8.07 17.45
C HIS A 151 10.33 8.61 16.51
N LEU A 152 10.65 9.56 15.65
CA LEU A 152 9.71 10.13 14.69
C LEU A 152 9.23 9.11 13.65
N CYS A 153 10.11 8.20 13.21
CA CYS A 153 9.77 7.13 12.27
C CYS A 153 8.66 6.22 12.80
N THR A 154 8.70 5.90 14.11
CA THR A 154 7.89 4.86 14.74
C THR A 154 6.72 5.36 15.59
N THR A 155 6.67 6.65 15.94
CA THR A 155 5.65 7.20 16.84
C THR A 155 4.62 8.06 16.12
N GLY A 156 3.41 8.13 16.69
CA GLY A 156 2.27 8.75 16.01
C GLY A 156 1.93 7.98 14.74
N ARG A 157 1.58 8.69 13.66
CA ARG A 157 1.46 8.11 12.33
C ARG A 157 2.86 7.74 11.83
N PRO A 158 3.20 6.45 11.63
CA PRO A 158 4.54 6.06 11.17
C PRO A 158 4.88 6.66 9.80
N GLY A 159 6.15 6.74 9.49
CA GLY A 159 6.57 7.23 8.17
C GLY A 159 8.09 7.32 8.03
N PRO A 160 8.59 7.57 6.81
CA PRO A 160 10.01 7.58 6.54
C PRO A 160 10.73 8.75 7.18
N VAL A 161 12.01 8.51 7.49
CA VAL A 161 12.98 9.51 7.95
C VAL A 161 14.28 9.35 7.17
N TRP A 162 15.08 10.44 7.13
CA TRP A 162 16.30 10.46 6.32
C TRP A 162 17.46 11.11 7.07
N LEU A 163 18.55 10.36 7.23
CA LEU A 163 19.81 10.85 7.74
C LEU A 163 20.86 10.81 6.63
N ASP A 164 21.37 11.97 6.23
CA ASP A 164 22.42 12.11 5.20
C ASP A 164 23.77 12.27 5.89
N ILE A 165 24.68 11.31 5.70
CA ILE A 165 25.92 11.20 6.47
C ILE A 165 27.13 11.46 5.57
N PRO A 166 27.79 12.64 5.66
CA PRO A 166 29.01 12.92 4.91
C PRO A 166 30.15 11.92 5.20
N LEU A 167 30.98 11.62 4.19
CA LEU A 167 32.09 10.64 4.28
C LEU A 167 33.03 10.92 5.45
N ASP A 168 33.38 12.18 5.68
CA ASP A 168 34.25 12.57 6.81
C ASP A 168 33.57 12.36 8.15
N VAL A 169 32.22 12.50 8.23
CA VAL A 169 31.45 12.18 9.44
C VAL A 169 31.35 10.67 9.63
N GLN A 170 31.04 9.88 8.56
CA GLN A 170 31.01 8.42 8.64
C GLN A 170 32.28 7.83 9.26
N ALA A 171 33.46 8.38 8.87
CA ALA A 171 34.76 7.93 9.28
C ALA A 171 35.22 8.45 10.66
N SER A 172 34.57 9.50 11.19
CA SER A 172 34.94 10.12 12.46
C SER A 172 34.82 9.14 13.62
N GLU A 173 35.76 9.21 14.56
CA GLU A 173 35.73 8.47 15.81
C GLU A 173 35.00 9.28 16.88
N ILE A 174 34.15 8.61 17.64
CA ILE A 174 33.36 9.17 18.73
C ILE A 174 33.50 8.34 20.00
N SER A 175 33.24 8.99 21.16
CA SER A 175 33.10 8.37 22.47
C SER A 175 31.62 8.28 22.80
N PRO A 176 30.98 7.10 22.73
CA PRO A 176 29.52 6.98 22.94
C PRO A 176 29.01 7.55 24.25
N GLU A 177 29.83 7.51 25.30
CA GLU A 177 29.52 8.02 26.64
C GLU A 177 29.41 9.57 26.73
N ASP A 178 29.98 10.29 25.75
CA ASP A 178 30.01 11.76 25.74
C ASP A 178 28.93 12.36 24.81
N LEU A 179 28.15 11.52 24.09
CA LEU A 179 27.19 11.98 23.11
C LEU A 179 25.94 12.62 23.73
N LYS A 180 25.36 13.57 23.02
CA LYS A 180 24.07 14.16 23.37
C LYS A 180 22.94 13.22 22.97
N HIS A 181 21.92 13.08 23.83
CA HIS A 181 20.76 12.23 23.59
C HIS A 181 19.48 13.03 23.35
N PHE A 182 18.57 12.48 22.56
CA PHE A 182 17.24 13.05 22.34
C PHE A 182 16.32 12.72 23.51
N ILE A 183 15.64 13.75 24.03
CA ILE A 183 14.69 13.61 25.14
C ILE A 183 13.27 13.49 24.57
N ILE A 184 12.61 12.37 24.84
CA ILE A 184 11.23 12.12 24.41
C ILE A 184 10.26 12.83 25.38
N GLU A 185 9.47 13.77 24.87
CA GLU A 185 8.38 14.37 25.60
C GLU A 185 7.13 13.47 25.50
N THR A 186 6.53 13.10 26.64
CA THR A 186 5.31 12.29 26.67
C THR A 186 4.10 13.20 26.48
N PRO A 187 3.31 13.07 25.39
CA PRO A 187 2.12 13.87 25.20
C PRO A 187 1.04 13.54 26.24
N ALA A 188 0.26 14.55 26.65
CA ALA A 188 -0.86 14.36 27.55
C ALA A 188 -1.98 13.54 26.89
N LEU A 189 -2.53 12.57 27.62
CA LEU A 189 -3.65 11.76 27.18
C LEU A 189 -4.91 12.62 27.02
N LYS A 190 -5.50 12.61 25.82
CA LYS A 190 -6.81 13.23 25.57
C LYS A 190 -7.91 12.20 25.88
N LYS A 191 -8.90 12.58 26.73
CA LYS A 191 -10.09 11.75 26.97
C LYS A 191 -11.18 12.10 25.97
N PHE A 192 -11.76 11.09 25.31
CA PHE A 192 -12.90 11.23 24.39
C PHE A 192 -14.08 10.42 24.93
N CYS A 193 -15.24 11.03 25.05
CA CYS A 193 -16.42 10.46 25.72
C CYS A 193 -17.65 10.30 24.79
N GLU A 194 -17.57 10.68 23.52
CA GLU A 194 -18.77 10.80 22.67
C GLU A 194 -19.11 9.54 21.85
N PHE A 195 -18.19 8.58 21.68
CA PHE A 195 -18.37 7.42 20.81
C PHE A 195 -19.58 6.55 21.22
N GLU A 196 -19.73 6.26 22.51
CA GLU A 196 -20.83 5.46 23.06
C GLU A 196 -22.20 6.08 22.72
N GLU A 197 -22.31 7.40 22.80
CA GLU A 197 -23.55 8.12 22.50
C GLU A 197 -23.96 8.00 21.04
N TYR A 198 -22.98 8.15 20.11
CA TYR A 198 -23.23 7.95 18.69
C TYR A 198 -23.65 6.51 18.38
N LEU A 199 -22.94 5.53 18.95
CA LEU A 199 -23.21 4.12 18.71
C LEU A 199 -24.61 3.73 19.21
N LYS A 200 -25.00 4.13 20.43
CA LYS A 200 -26.32 3.84 21.02
C LYS A 200 -27.50 4.47 20.28
N LYS A 201 -27.28 5.58 19.59
CA LYS A 201 -28.31 6.25 18.77
C LYS A 201 -28.45 5.64 17.37
N SER A 202 -27.44 4.92 16.90
CA SER A 202 -27.42 4.36 15.55
C SER A 202 -28.25 3.10 15.42
N LYS A 203 -28.93 2.97 14.30
CA LYS A 203 -29.70 1.78 13.89
C LYS A 203 -29.02 1.02 12.74
N ARG A 204 -28.16 1.69 11.98
CA ARG A 204 -27.49 1.16 10.80
C ARG A 204 -26.00 1.53 10.81
N PRO A 205 -25.23 1.16 11.87
CA PRO A 205 -23.81 1.48 11.91
C PRO A 205 -23.02 0.64 10.92
N ILE A 206 -21.95 1.23 10.37
CA ILE A 206 -20.94 0.53 9.58
C ILE A 206 -19.55 0.96 9.99
N ILE A 207 -18.62 0.02 10.03
CA ILE A 207 -17.20 0.32 10.22
C ILE A 207 -16.51 0.38 8.85
N ILE A 208 -15.72 1.43 8.63
CA ILE A 208 -14.74 1.50 7.55
C ILE A 208 -13.37 1.26 8.18
N ALA A 209 -12.75 0.12 7.90
CA ALA A 209 -11.43 -0.22 8.42
C ALA A 209 -10.34 0.00 7.38
N GLY A 210 -9.27 0.67 7.81
CA GLY A 210 -8.10 0.97 6.98
C GLY A 210 -6.79 0.41 7.51
N ASN A 211 -5.68 0.81 6.90
CA ASN A 211 -4.33 0.35 7.24
C ASN A 211 -3.91 0.63 8.69
N GLY A 212 -4.46 1.66 9.33
CA GLY A 212 -4.16 1.97 10.72
C GLY A 212 -4.46 0.83 11.70
N VAL A 213 -5.41 -0.06 11.37
CA VAL A 213 -5.68 -1.28 12.15
C VAL A 213 -4.52 -2.28 12.03
N HIS A 214 -3.88 -2.41 10.85
CA HIS A 214 -2.66 -3.20 10.68
C HIS A 214 -1.48 -2.57 11.43
N LEU A 215 -1.26 -1.26 11.23
CA LEU A 215 -0.14 -0.51 11.80
C LEU A 215 -0.16 -0.51 13.34
N SER A 216 -1.34 -0.49 13.94
CA SER A 216 -1.51 -0.60 15.42
C SER A 216 -1.38 -2.03 15.95
N GLY A 217 -1.23 -3.04 15.07
CA GLY A 217 -1.24 -4.45 15.45
C GLY A 217 -2.57 -4.92 16.06
N ALA A 218 -3.69 -4.29 15.69
CA ALA A 218 -5.00 -4.51 16.31
C ALA A 218 -5.88 -5.55 15.62
N ARG A 219 -5.37 -6.33 14.67
CA ARG A 219 -6.19 -7.25 13.86
C ARG A 219 -7.07 -8.20 14.70
N LYS A 220 -6.52 -8.79 15.77
CA LYS A 220 -7.26 -9.71 16.66
C LYS A 220 -8.30 -8.98 17.51
N GLU A 221 -7.94 -7.85 18.04
CA GLU A 221 -8.82 -6.99 18.84
C GLU A 221 -9.95 -6.43 17.97
N PHE A 222 -9.65 -6.03 16.74
CA PHE A 222 -10.61 -5.55 15.76
C PHE A 222 -11.67 -6.61 15.45
N LEU A 223 -11.25 -7.86 15.17
CA LEU A 223 -12.19 -8.97 14.94
C LEU A 223 -13.14 -9.16 16.13
N ARG A 224 -12.60 -9.21 17.36
CA ARG A 224 -13.42 -9.34 18.58
C ARG A 224 -14.39 -8.16 18.76
N PHE A 225 -13.96 -6.95 18.41
CA PHE A 225 -14.77 -5.74 18.52
C PHE A 225 -15.99 -5.79 17.58
N ILE A 226 -15.78 -6.12 16.31
CA ILE A 226 -16.87 -6.20 15.33
C ILE A 226 -17.83 -7.33 15.64
N GLU A 227 -17.32 -8.50 16.08
CA GLU A 227 -18.15 -9.64 16.48
C GLU A 227 -18.98 -9.33 17.73
N LYS A 228 -18.39 -8.65 18.71
CA LYS A 228 -19.11 -8.27 19.94
C LYS A 228 -20.34 -7.42 19.65
N TYR A 229 -20.22 -6.45 18.76
CA TYR A 229 -21.30 -5.51 18.45
C TYR A 229 -22.10 -5.91 17.20
N ASN A 230 -21.71 -6.97 16.54
CA ASN A 230 -22.27 -7.40 15.25
C ASN A 230 -22.31 -6.25 14.21
N ILE A 231 -21.26 -5.40 14.13
CA ILE A 231 -21.26 -4.28 13.21
C ILE A 231 -20.69 -4.73 11.86
N PRO A 232 -21.45 -4.59 10.75
CA PRO A 232 -20.94 -4.87 9.41
C PRO A 232 -19.80 -3.92 9.05
N CYS A 233 -18.82 -4.46 8.29
CA CYS A 233 -17.60 -3.76 7.95
C CYS A 233 -17.40 -3.65 6.44
N ALA A 234 -16.93 -2.49 6.03
CA ALA A 234 -16.38 -2.24 4.70
C ALA A 234 -14.91 -1.82 4.84
N PHE A 235 -14.09 -2.12 3.83
CA PHE A 235 -12.65 -2.00 3.94
C PHE A 235 -12.08 -1.08 2.87
N THR A 236 -11.04 -0.31 3.23
CA THR A 236 -10.19 0.33 2.24
C THR A 236 -9.24 -0.69 1.61
N PHE A 237 -8.54 -0.34 0.55
CA PHE A 237 -7.67 -1.29 -0.15
C PHE A 237 -6.58 -1.92 0.75
N LEU A 238 -5.95 -1.13 1.62
CA LEU A 238 -4.95 -1.63 2.57
C LEU A 238 -5.55 -2.29 3.83
N GLY A 239 -6.86 -2.26 3.99
CA GLY A 239 -7.56 -2.93 5.10
C GLY A 239 -8.30 -4.19 4.67
N THR A 240 -8.27 -4.54 3.38
CA THR A 240 -9.14 -5.59 2.80
C THR A 240 -8.89 -6.99 3.36
N ASP A 241 -7.70 -7.24 3.91
CA ASP A 241 -7.25 -8.52 4.47
C ASP A 241 -7.29 -8.55 6.01
N LEU A 242 -7.89 -7.55 6.66
CA LEU A 242 -8.02 -7.50 8.12
C LEU A 242 -8.84 -8.66 8.69
N ILE A 243 -9.89 -9.08 7.98
CA ILE A 243 -10.68 -10.27 8.27
C ILE A 243 -10.95 -11.06 6.99
N PRO A 244 -11.23 -12.37 7.08
CA PRO A 244 -11.59 -13.19 5.93
C PRO A 244 -12.81 -12.63 5.18
N SER A 245 -12.80 -12.66 3.86
CA SER A 245 -13.89 -12.10 3.06
C SER A 245 -15.19 -12.92 3.14
N ASP A 246 -15.13 -14.18 3.56
CA ASP A 246 -16.30 -15.03 3.84
C ASP A 246 -16.93 -14.77 5.22
N HIS A 247 -16.26 -14.02 6.10
CA HIS A 247 -16.80 -13.63 7.40
C HIS A 247 -18.17 -12.91 7.24
N PRO A 248 -19.18 -13.23 8.06
CA PRO A 248 -20.53 -12.63 7.93
C PRO A 248 -20.56 -11.11 7.96
N LEU A 249 -19.69 -10.49 8.75
CA LEU A 249 -19.59 -9.03 8.90
C LEU A 249 -18.72 -8.35 7.82
N TYR A 250 -18.02 -9.11 6.97
CA TYR A 250 -17.31 -8.57 5.82
C TYR A 250 -18.30 -8.28 4.70
N ILE A 251 -18.62 -7.01 4.43
CA ILE A 251 -19.60 -6.65 3.39
C ILE A 251 -18.93 -6.39 2.05
N GLY A 252 -17.74 -5.84 2.07
CA GLY A 252 -16.99 -5.56 0.85
C GLY A 252 -15.97 -4.44 1.03
N ARG A 253 -15.55 -3.86 -0.10
CA ARG A 253 -14.56 -2.77 -0.16
C ARG A 253 -15.22 -1.49 -0.60
N ILE A 254 -14.79 -0.38 -0.04
CA ILE A 254 -15.29 0.94 -0.42
C ILE A 254 -14.45 1.58 -1.51
N GLY A 255 -15.02 2.59 -2.15
CA GLY A 255 -14.32 3.52 -3.02
C GLY A 255 -14.59 3.35 -4.50
N ILE A 256 -13.82 4.10 -5.29
CA ILE A 256 -13.97 4.21 -6.77
C ILE A 256 -13.86 2.84 -7.46
N LYS A 257 -12.99 1.98 -6.97
CA LYS A 257 -12.78 0.59 -7.40
C LYS A 257 -13.16 -0.41 -6.31
N GLY A 258 -14.04 -0.02 -5.40
CA GLY A 258 -14.57 -0.90 -4.37
C GLY A 258 -15.56 -1.94 -4.92
N THR A 259 -16.29 -2.59 -4.04
CA THR A 259 -17.37 -3.50 -4.39
C THR A 259 -18.72 -2.78 -4.29
N ARG A 260 -19.70 -3.19 -5.09
CA ARG A 260 -21.05 -2.62 -5.04
C ARG A 260 -21.66 -2.76 -3.65
N ALA A 261 -21.58 -3.95 -3.06
CA ALA A 261 -22.11 -4.21 -1.72
C ALA A 261 -21.50 -3.31 -0.65
N GLY A 262 -20.18 -3.13 -0.65
CA GLY A 262 -19.47 -2.25 0.29
C GLY A 262 -19.92 -0.80 0.18
N ASN A 263 -19.98 -0.26 -1.03
CA ASN A 263 -20.42 1.10 -1.28
C ASN A 263 -21.92 1.31 -0.95
N PHE A 264 -22.78 0.34 -1.25
CA PHE A 264 -24.19 0.38 -0.86
C PHE A 264 -24.40 0.40 0.65
N ALA A 265 -23.65 -0.45 1.39
CA ALA A 265 -23.76 -0.49 2.84
C ALA A 265 -23.33 0.83 3.49
N VAL A 266 -22.24 1.43 2.99
CA VAL A 266 -21.78 2.75 3.48
C VAL A 266 -22.80 3.85 3.14
N ALA A 267 -23.33 3.88 1.92
CA ALA A 267 -24.30 4.90 1.51
C ALA A 267 -25.59 4.86 2.34
N ASN A 268 -26.06 3.67 2.71
CA ASN A 268 -27.32 3.46 3.44
C ASN A 268 -27.17 3.42 4.98
N SER A 269 -25.94 3.63 5.50
CA SER A 269 -25.70 3.71 6.95
C SER A 269 -26.23 5.00 7.57
N ASP A 270 -26.46 5.00 8.89
CA ASP A 270 -26.76 6.21 9.67
C ASP A 270 -25.59 6.61 10.60
N LEU A 271 -24.59 5.73 10.71
CA LEU A 271 -23.33 5.98 11.41
C LEU A 271 -22.17 5.30 10.67
N VAL A 272 -21.20 6.08 10.25
CA VAL A 272 -19.90 5.60 9.75
C VAL A 272 -18.86 5.74 10.84
N ILE A 273 -18.22 4.64 11.19
CA ILE A 273 -17.10 4.58 12.14
C ILE A 273 -15.85 4.25 11.32
N SER A 274 -15.06 5.25 10.97
CA SER A 274 -13.80 5.07 10.26
C SER A 274 -12.68 4.77 11.26
N ILE A 275 -12.00 3.64 11.14
CA ILE A 275 -10.89 3.26 12.03
C ILE A 275 -9.61 3.09 11.22
N GLY A 276 -8.63 3.96 11.47
CA GLY A 276 -7.31 3.93 10.83
C GLY A 276 -7.36 4.06 9.31
N SER A 277 -8.25 4.92 8.79
CA SER A 277 -8.38 5.22 7.37
C SER A 277 -8.38 6.71 7.12
N SER A 278 -7.49 7.19 6.27
CA SER A 278 -7.42 8.61 5.88
C SER A 278 -8.65 9.11 5.13
N LEU A 279 -9.59 8.25 4.72
CA LEU A 279 -10.76 8.59 3.91
C LEU A 279 -10.37 9.46 2.69
N SER A 280 -9.36 8.99 1.96
CA SER A 280 -8.85 9.64 0.74
C SER A 280 -9.85 9.53 -0.41
N ILE A 281 -9.67 10.35 -1.46
CA ILE A 281 -10.56 10.39 -2.64
C ILE A 281 -10.81 8.99 -3.26
N PRO A 282 -9.81 8.11 -3.42
CA PRO A 282 -10.07 6.75 -3.88
C PRO A 282 -11.10 5.97 -3.06
N SER A 283 -11.19 6.26 -1.74
CA SER A 283 -12.13 5.61 -0.82
C SER A 283 -13.50 6.29 -0.75
N ILE A 284 -13.57 7.63 -0.87
CA ILE A 284 -14.82 8.38 -0.70
C ILE A 284 -15.46 8.82 -2.03
N GLY A 285 -14.74 8.67 -3.15
CA GLY A 285 -15.17 9.12 -4.48
C GLY A 285 -15.08 10.62 -4.69
N PHE A 286 -15.63 11.11 -5.81
CA PHE A 286 -15.56 12.52 -6.20
C PHE A 286 -16.79 13.33 -5.77
N ARG A 287 -17.87 12.68 -5.37
CA ARG A 287 -19.13 13.31 -4.91
C ARG A 287 -19.17 13.29 -3.39
N TYR A 288 -18.37 14.18 -2.76
CA TYR A 288 -18.24 14.30 -1.30
C TYR A 288 -19.58 14.55 -0.60
N ASP A 289 -20.45 15.33 -1.25
CA ASP A 289 -21.81 15.66 -0.81
C ASP A 289 -22.71 14.42 -0.71
N LEU A 290 -22.44 13.37 -1.46
CA LEU A 290 -23.24 12.14 -1.50
C LEU A 290 -22.62 11.00 -0.67
N PHE A 291 -21.39 11.12 -0.21
CA PHE A 291 -20.75 10.07 0.59
C PHE A 291 -21.44 9.90 1.95
N ALA A 292 -22.08 8.75 2.16
CA ALA A 292 -22.81 8.43 3.41
C ALA A 292 -23.61 9.64 3.92
N ARG A 293 -24.45 10.21 3.05
CA ARG A 293 -25.06 11.53 3.19
C ARG A 293 -25.99 11.68 4.38
N GLU A 294 -26.62 10.58 4.85
CA GLU A 294 -27.46 10.58 6.05
C GLU A 294 -26.72 10.15 7.31
N ALA A 295 -25.50 9.62 7.17
CA ALA A 295 -24.74 9.11 8.30
C ALA A 295 -24.01 10.21 9.07
N LYS A 296 -24.01 10.08 10.40
CA LYS A 296 -22.96 10.68 11.23
C LYS A 296 -21.64 9.99 10.95
N LYS A 297 -20.55 10.74 10.94
CA LYS A 297 -19.21 10.23 10.59
C LYS A 297 -18.24 10.48 11.72
N ILE A 298 -17.72 9.41 12.29
CA ILE A 298 -16.66 9.42 13.30
C ILE A 298 -15.38 8.92 12.66
N ALA A 299 -14.29 9.65 12.82
CA ALA A 299 -12.96 9.22 12.40
C ALA A 299 -12.11 8.93 13.65
N VAL A 300 -11.63 7.68 13.76
CA VAL A 300 -10.65 7.24 14.73
C VAL A 300 -9.32 7.13 14.00
N ASP A 301 -8.40 8.03 14.28
CA ASP A 301 -7.11 8.09 13.62
C ASP A 301 -6.06 8.66 14.58
N ILE A 302 -4.82 8.18 14.44
CA ILE A 302 -3.69 8.70 15.22
C ILE A 302 -3.26 10.09 14.73
N ASP A 303 -3.65 10.46 13.51
CA ASP A 303 -3.40 11.75 12.86
C ASP A 303 -4.75 12.45 12.59
N GLY A 304 -5.25 13.17 13.59
CA GLY A 304 -6.51 13.92 13.48
C GLY A 304 -6.49 14.99 12.39
N GLY A 305 -5.32 15.52 12.06
CA GLY A 305 -5.13 16.51 11.00
C GLY A 305 -5.54 16.01 9.61
N GLU A 306 -5.37 14.71 9.36
CA GLU A 306 -5.77 14.06 8.11
C GLU A 306 -7.27 14.23 7.81
N HIS A 307 -8.11 14.43 8.81
CA HIS A 307 -9.56 14.55 8.69
C HIS A 307 -10.08 15.99 8.61
N LEU A 308 -9.18 16.97 8.55
CA LEU A 308 -9.51 18.40 8.40
C LEU A 308 -9.52 18.86 6.94
N LYS A 309 -9.26 17.97 5.98
CA LYS A 309 -9.27 18.28 4.54
C LYS A 309 -10.68 18.64 4.06
N ASP A 310 -10.74 19.56 3.08
CA ASP A 310 -11.98 20.04 2.48
C ASP A 310 -12.59 19.01 1.51
N THR A 311 -13.13 17.92 2.08
CA THR A 311 -13.82 16.86 1.34
C THR A 311 -15.15 16.54 2.03
N ILE A 312 -15.23 15.42 2.76
CA ILE A 312 -16.42 15.03 3.53
C ILE A 312 -16.39 15.65 4.92
N LYS A 313 -17.55 16.03 5.42
CA LYS A 313 -17.67 16.50 6.81
C LYS A 313 -17.55 15.32 7.77
N ILE A 314 -16.61 15.39 8.72
CA ILE A 314 -16.49 14.49 9.86
C ILE A 314 -17.18 15.14 11.06
N ASP A 315 -18.09 14.42 11.73
CA ASP A 315 -18.86 14.92 12.88
C ASP A 315 -18.04 14.85 14.18
N SER A 316 -17.17 13.83 14.34
CA SER A 316 -16.28 13.69 15.48
C SER A 316 -14.95 13.06 15.06
N ILE A 317 -13.84 13.65 15.49
CA ILE A 317 -12.47 13.12 15.27
C ILE A 317 -11.95 12.65 16.63
N ILE A 318 -11.66 11.36 16.73
CA ILE A 318 -11.05 10.71 17.89
C ILE A 318 -9.59 10.46 17.55
N GLU A 319 -8.71 11.38 17.99
CA GLU A 319 -7.27 11.28 17.78
C GLU A 319 -6.67 10.27 18.76
N MET A 320 -6.61 9.03 18.32
CA MET A 320 -6.20 7.88 19.12
C MET A 320 -5.66 6.74 18.25
N ASP A 321 -4.74 5.94 18.80
CA ASP A 321 -4.33 4.68 18.22
C ASP A 321 -5.52 3.71 18.06
N ALA A 322 -5.59 3.01 16.93
CA ALA A 322 -6.74 2.13 16.63
C ALA A 322 -6.90 1.00 17.66
N LYS A 323 -5.80 0.40 18.14
CA LYS A 323 -5.85 -0.66 19.15
C LYS A 323 -6.32 -0.13 20.49
N GLN A 324 -5.81 1.03 20.88
CA GLN A 324 -6.23 1.69 22.13
C GLN A 324 -7.73 2.03 22.09
N PHE A 325 -8.22 2.63 20.99
CA PHE A 325 -9.64 2.92 20.81
C PHE A 325 -10.50 1.67 20.94
N ILE A 326 -10.13 0.58 20.25
CA ILE A 326 -10.85 -0.69 20.29
C ILE A 326 -10.93 -1.21 21.72
N LEU A 327 -9.79 -1.27 22.44
CA LEU A 327 -9.73 -1.81 23.80
C LEU A 327 -10.55 -0.99 24.81
N GLU A 328 -10.48 0.34 24.73
CA GLU A 328 -11.22 1.23 25.62
C GLU A 328 -12.73 1.18 25.41
N ASN A 329 -13.20 0.79 24.22
CA ASN A 329 -14.61 0.75 23.87
C ASN A 329 -15.21 -0.66 23.81
N MET A 330 -14.54 -1.66 24.39
CA MET A 330 -15.02 -3.06 24.44
C MET A 330 -16.15 -3.30 25.44
N SER A 331 -16.52 -2.33 26.31
CA SER A 331 -17.50 -2.54 27.39
C SER A 331 -18.87 -1.89 27.14
N ILE A 332 -19.09 -1.30 25.98
CA ILE A 332 -20.35 -0.63 25.64
C ILE A 332 -21.48 -1.68 25.52
N ASP A 333 -22.63 -1.36 26.09
CA ASP A 333 -23.85 -2.15 25.94
C ASP A 333 -24.60 -1.73 24.66
N TYR A 334 -24.33 -2.49 23.58
CA TYR A 334 -24.90 -2.25 22.24
C TYR A 334 -24.90 -3.54 21.41
N GLU A 335 -25.91 -3.71 20.60
CA GLU A 335 -25.98 -4.75 19.58
C GLU A 335 -26.67 -4.21 18.32
N THR A 336 -26.10 -4.53 17.17
CA THR A 336 -26.65 -4.11 15.86
C THR A 336 -27.96 -4.85 15.54
N SER A 337 -28.95 -4.15 15.00
CA SER A 337 -30.24 -4.73 14.65
C SER A 337 -30.13 -5.83 13.58
N ASN A 338 -30.91 -6.91 13.74
CA ASN A 338 -30.98 -7.97 12.74
C ASN A 338 -31.46 -7.49 11.36
N TYR A 339 -32.29 -6.45 11.32
CA TYR A 339 -32.72 -5.84 10.06
C TYR A 339 -31.51 -5.32 9.27
N TRP A 340 -30.61 -4.58 9.92
CA TRP A 340 -29.44 -4.02 9.26
C TRP A 340 -28.45 -5.09 8.83
N LEU A 341 -28.18 -6.07 9.69
CA LEU A 341 -27.31 -7.21 9.37
C LEU A 341 -27.81 -7.98 8.16
N ASN A 342 -29.11 -8.30 8.13
CA ASN A 342 -29.72 -9.02 7.01
C ASN A 342 -29.68 -8.20 5.71
N LYS A 343 -29.85 -6.89 5.77
CA LYS A 343 -29.79 -6.03 4.59
C LYS A 343 -28.36 -5.95 4.03
N ALA A 344 -27.35 -5.78 4.89
CA ALA A 344 -25.95 -5.78 4.48
C ALA A 344 -25.53 -7.14 3.88
N ALA A 345 -25.91 -8.25 4.51
CA ALA A 345 -25.65 -9.60 4.00
C ALA A 345 -26.37 -9.86 2.67
N HIS A 346 -27.59 -9.32 2.50
CA HIS A 346 -28.34 -9.40 1.25
C HIS A 346 -27.54 -8.76 0.09
N TRP A 347 -27.04 -7.53 0.23
CA TRP A 347 -26.25 -6.87 -0.80
C TRP A 347 -24.98 -7.65 -1.15
N LYS A 348 -24.27 -8.20 -0.16
CA LYS A 348 -23.12 -9.06 -0.40
C LYS A 348 -23.49 -10.29 -1.24
N LYS A 349 -24.67 -10.87 -0.98
CA LYS A 349 -25.17 -12.06 -1.68
C LYS A 349 -25.58 -11.77 -3.12
N ILE A 350 -26.28 -10.66 -3.37
CA ILE A 350 -26.81 -10.36 -4.71
C ILE A 350 -25.78 -9.72 -5.64
N TRP A 351 -24.67 -9.19 -5.11
CA TRP A 351 -23.59 -8.59 -5.91
C TRP A 351 -22.22 -9.17 -5.57
N PRO A 352 -22.00 -10.47 -5.76
CA PRO A 352 -20.68 -11.06 -5.55
C PRO A 352 -19.67 -10.55 -6.59
N VAL A 353 -18.41 -10.42 -6.19
CA VAL A 353 -17.34 -9.87 -7.05
C VAL A 353 -17.14 -10.68 -8.34
N PHE A 354 -17.36 -11.99 -8.25
CA PHE A 354 -17.17 -12.92 -9.36
C PHE A 354 -18.43 -13.23 -10.18
N ASP A 355 -19.53 -12.50 -9.95
CA ASP A 355 -20.72 -12.58 -10.81
C ASP A 355 -20.50 -11.76 -12.09
N ARG A 356 -19.82 -12.37 -13.04
CA ARG A 356 -19.38 -11.78 -14.31
C ARG A 356 -19.65 -12.75 -15.45
N PRO A 357 -20.05 -12.27 -16.64
CA PRO A 357 -20.43 -13.12 -17.77
C PRO A 357 -19.27 -13.89 -18.42
N ASP A 358 -18.02 -13.52 -18.12
CA ASP A 358 -16.79 -14.03 -18.75
C ASP A 358 -15.92 -14.87 -17.79
N MET A 359 -16.49 -15.35 -16.67
CA MET A 359 -15.75 -16.16 -15.69
C MET A 359 -15.42 -17.58 -16.18
N ASP A 360 -16.01 -18.04 -17.26
CA ASP A 360 -15.68 -19.29 -17.96
C ASP A 360 -14.46 -19.15 -18.90
N LYS A 361 -13.98 -17.94 -19.12
CA LYS A 361 -12.80 -17.61 -19.92
C LYS A 361 -11.63 -17.19 -19.04
N LEU A 362 -10.41 -17.42 -19.53
CA LEU A 362 -9.22 -16.92 -18.86
C LEU A 362 -9.18 -15.39 -18.95
N ASN A 363 -9.20 -14.75 -17.79
CA ASN A 363 -9.08 -13.32 -17.60
C ASN A 363 -8.51 -13.04 -16.20
N MET A 364 -8.26 -11.78 -15.85
CA MET A 364 -7.67 -11.42 -14.56
C MET A 364 -8.56 -11.83 -13.37
N TYR A 365 -9.89 -11.78 -13.50
CA TYR A 365 -10.80 -12.15 -12.40
C TYR A 365 -10.94 -13.67 -12.25
N SER A 366 -10.98 -14.43 -13.35
CA SER A 366 -10.97 -15.90 -13.27
C SER A 366 -9.65 -16.41 -12.69
N PHE A 367 -8.52 -15.79 -13.05
CA PHE A 367 -7.22 -16.04 -12.41
C PHE A 367 -7.25 -15.71 -10.91
N SER A 368 -7.70 -14.52 -10.52
CA SER A 368 -7.76 -14.11 -9.12
C SER A 368 -8.66 -15.00 -8.29
N LYS A 369 -9.81 -15.41 -8.83
CA LYS A 369 -10.71 -16.37 -8.19
C LYS A 369 -10.00 -17.69 -7.91
N LYS A 370 -9.38 -18.26 -8.95
CA LYS A 370 -8.66 -19.52 -8.81
C LYS A 370 -7.47 -19.41 -7.87
N LEU A 371 -6.74 -18.29 -7.91
CA LEU A 371 -5.66 -18.00 -6.97
C LEU A 371 -6.17 -17.98 -5.51
N SER A 372 -7.27 -17.28 -5.25
CA SER A 372 -7.90 -17.24 -3.92
C SER A 372 -8.36 -18.62 -3.44
N GLU A 373 -8.94 -19.43 -4.33
CA GLU A 373 -9.37 -20.80 -4.02
C GLU A 373 -8.18 -21.71 -3.64
N GLU A 374 -7.09 -21.64 -4.43
CA GLU A 374 -5.90 -22.48 -4.23
C GLU A 374 -5.07 -22.07 -3.00
N THR A 375 -5.12 -20.79 -2.62
CA THR A 375 -4.38 -20.28 -1.45
C THR A 375 -5.23 -20.25 -0.17
N LYS A 376 -6.51 -20.60 -0.24
CA LYS A 376 -7.40 -20.58 0.92
C LYS A 376 -6.89 -21.54 2.01
N GLY A 377 -6.72 -21.00 3.21
CA GLY A 377 -6.19 -21.75 4.35
C GLY A 377 -4.69 -22.04 4.30
N GLN A 378 -3.98 -21.51 3.30
CA GLN A 378 -2.51 -21.51 3.25
C GLN A 378 -1.98 -20.19 3.82
N ASP A 379 -0.79 -20.25 4.40
CA ASP A 379 -0.04 -19.04 4.76
C ASP A 379 0.62 -18.47 3.51
N ALA A 380 -0.07 -17.53 2.86
CA ALA A 380 0.35 -16.92 1.62
C ALA A 380 0.14 -15.40 1.64
N ALA A 381 1.03 -14.68 0.94
CA ALA A 381 0.93 -13.25 0.73
C ALA A 381 0.95 -12.92 -0.78
N VAL A 382 0.08 -12.03 -1.19
CA VAL A 382 -0.02 -11.52 -2.55
C VAL A 382 0.55 -10.11 -2.58
N VAL A 383 1.58 -9.89 -3.38
CA VAL A 383 2.17 -8.58 -3.64
C VAL A 383 1.79 -8.18 -5.06
N ALA A 384 0.91 -7.20 -5.22
CA ALA A 384 0.44 -6.80 -6.55
C ALA A 384 1.04 -5.47 -6.99
N ASP A 385 1.28 -5.37 -8.29
CA ASP A 385 1.79 -4.18 -8.96
C ASP A 385 0.67 -3.19 -9.31
N ALA A 386 1.02 -2.02 -9.79
CA ALA A 386 0.11 -0.96 -10.23
C ALA A 386 -0.92 -1.39 -11.30
N GLY A 387 -1.90 -0.55 -11.53
CA GLY A 387 -2.86 -0.68 -12.61
C GLY A 387 -3.88 -1.81 -12.40
N SER A 388 -4.14 -2.60 -13.45
CA SER A 388 -5.19 -3.61 -13.42
C SER A 388 -4.90 -4.75 -12.43
N ALA A 389 -3.63 -5.15 -12.27
CA ALA A 389 -3.21 -6.12 -11.27
C ALA A 389 -3.61 -5.67 -9.86
N TYR A 390 -3.28 -4.42 -9.51
CA TYR A 390 -3.68 -3.81 -8.23
C TYR A 390 -5.19 -3.86 -8.00
N TYR A 391 -5.97 -3.33 -8.96
CA TYR A 391 -7.41 -3.19 -8.76
C TYR A 391 -8.11 -4.55 -8.68
N VAL A 392 -7.75 -5.50 -9.54
CA VAL A 392 -8.37 -6.83 -9.51
C VAL A 392 -8.04 -7.56 -8.22
N MET A 393 -6.76 -7.58 -7.81
CA MET A 393 -6.38 -8.21 -6.54
C MET A 393 -7.07 -7.54 -5.35
N ALA A 394 -7.09 -6.20 -5.31
CA ALA A 394 -7.76 -5.46 -4.24
C ALA A 394 -9.27 -5.71 -4.18
N GLN A 395 -9.94 -5.94 -5.32
CA GLN A 395 -11.38 -6.25 -5.35
C GLN A 395 -11.69 -7.70 -4.98
N SER A 396 -10.82 -8.65 -5.28
CA SER A 396 -11.18 -10.05 -5.42
C SER A 396 -10.41 -11.04 -4.54
N MET A 397 -9.20 -10.71 -4.06
CA MET A 397 -8.49 -11.59 -3.13
C MET A 397 -9.24 -11.71 -1.80
N THR A 398 -9.26 -12.91 -1.20
CA THR A 398 -10.18 -13.21 -0.10
C THR A 398 -9.54 -13.31 1.27
N ASP A 399 -8.48 -14.10 1.44
CA ASP A 399 -8.04 -14.50 2.78
C ASP A 399 -6.55 -14.28 3.06
N ASN A 400 -5.78 -13.90 2.04
CA ASN A 400 -4.34 -13.78 2.13
C ASN A 400 -3.91 -12.35 2.44
N ARG A 401 -2.72 -12.20 3.05
CA ARG A 401 -2.10 -10.89 3.19
C ARG A 401 -1.93 -10.24 1.82
N LEU A 402 -2.43 -9.01 1.65
CA LEU A 402 -2.36 -8.27 0.40
C LEU A 402 -1.48 -7.03 0.56
N ILE A 403 -0.39 -6.97 -0.22
CA ILE A 403 0.57 -5.88 -0.23
C ILE A 403 0.47 -5.13 -1.56
N LEU A 404 0.16 -3.85 -1.49
CA LEU A 404 -0.16 -3.00 -2.64
C LEU A 404 0.58 -1.66 -2.55
N PRO A 405 0.95 -1.03 -3.67
CA PRO A 405 1.39 0.37 -3.71
C PRO A 405 0.16 1.30 -3.68
N ALA A 406 -0.56 1.34 -2.54
CA ALA A 406 -1.96 1.74 -2.52
C ALA A 406 -2.20 3.22 -2.82
N ALA A 407 -1.45 4.13 -2.20
CA ALA A 407 -1.68 5.56 -2.39
C ALA A 407 -1.03 6.09 -3.68
N GLN A 408 0.16 5.61 -4.01
CA GLN A 408 0.93 6.12 -5.16
C GLN A 408 0.65 5.33 -6.44
N GLY A 409 0.52 4.00 -6.37
CA GLY A 409 0.24 3.14 -7.52
C GLY A 409 1.40 3.09 -8.51
N GLU A 410 2.63 3.03 -8.02
CA GLU A 410 3.82 2.98 -8.84
C GLU A 410 4.00 1.62 -9.53
N MET A 411 4.42 1.68 -10.79
CA MET A 411 4.77 0.52 -11.58
C MET A 411 6.12 -0.06 -11.17
N GLY A 412 6.27 -1.39 -11.25
CA GLY A 412 7.50 -2.10 -10.89
C GLY A 412 7.62 -2.42 -9.41
N PHE A 413 6.57 -2.23 -8.62
CA PHE A 413 6.55 -2.48 -7.18
C PHE A 413 6.61 -3.96 -6.80
N ALA A 414 5.86 -4.82 -7.50
CA ALA A 414 5.61 -6.19 -7.03
C ALA A 414 6.88 -7.03 -6.82
N ILE A 415 7.85 -6.97 -7.73
CA ILE A 415 9.08 -7.76 -7.63
C ILE A 415 9.92 -7.35 -6.42
N PRO A 416 10.40 -6.10 -6.29
CA PRO A 416 11.21 -5.72 -5.15
C PRO A 416 10.44 -5.78 -3.82
N ALA A 417 9.17 -5.41 -3.79
CA ALA A 417 8.36 -5.50 -2.58
C ALA A 417 8.15 -6.95 -2.13
N SER A 418 8.03 -7.91 -3.06
CA SER A 418 7.96 -9.34 -2.71
C SER A 418 9.26 -9.87 -2.11
N ILE A 419 10.41 -9.34 -2.52
CA ILE A 419 11.71 -9.63 -1.89
C ILE A 419 11.70 -9.17 -0.43
N GLY A 420 11.30 -7.92 -0.19
CA GLY A 420 11.20 -7.37 1.17
C GLY A 420 10.19 -8.13 2.03
N ALA A 421 9.01 -8.41 1.50
CA ALA A 421 7.97 -9.16 2.21
C ALA A 421 8.40 -10.59 2.56
N HIS A 422 9.11 -11.28 1.66
CA HIS A 422 9.69 -12.59 1.93
C HIS A 422 10.75 -12.54 3.04
N LEU A 423 11.57 -11.51 3.08
CA LEU A 423 12.56 -11.34 4.16
C LEU A 423 11.91 -11.03 5.52
N ALA A 424 10.74 -10.39 5.51
CA ALA A 424 9.94 -10.13 6.71
C ALA A 424 9.33 -11.41 7.29
N ASP A 425 8.89 -12.33 6.42
CA ASP A 425 8.36 -13.63 6.80
C ASP A 425 8.69 -14.70 5.73
N PRO A 426 9.80 -15.43 5.91
CA PRO A 426 10.28 -16.41 4.93
C PRO A 426 9.40 -17.66 4.80
N ASP A 427 8.58 -17.94 5.79
CA ASP A 427 7.72 -19.14 5.81
C ASP A 427 6.43 -18.96 5.00
N VAL A 428 6.07 -17.71 4.72
CA VAL A 428 4.89 -17.35 3.92
C VAL A 428 5.14 -17.60 2.44
N ASN A 429 4.19 -18.24 1.75
CA ASN A 429 4.26 -18.44 0.30
C ASN A 429 4.04 -17.12 -0.44
N MET A 430 5.11 -16.58 -1.05
CA MET A 430 5.11 -15.24 -1.64
C MET A 430 4.72 -15.26 -3.11
N LEU A 431 3.65 -14.54 -3.46
CA LEU A 431 3.04 -14.48 -4.79
C LEU A 431 3.11 -13.05 -5.32
N ALA A 432 3.99 -12.77 -6.26
CA ALA A 432 4.12 -11.47 -6.92
C ALA A 432 3.25 -11.42 -8.18
N ILE A 433 2.33 -10.45 -8.27
CA ILE A 433 1.40 -10.28 -9.40
C ILE A 433 1.73 -8.97 -10.10
N THR A 434 2.13 -9.02 -11.34
CA THR A 434 2.53 -7.84 -12.13
C THR A 434 1.93 -7.87 -13.53
N GLY A 435 1.78 -6.74 -14.17
CA GLY A 435 1.50 -6.65 -15.61
C GLY A 435 2.79 -6.69 -16.42
N GLU A 436 2.75 -7.07 -17.70
CA GLU A 436 3.95 -7.17 -18.54
C GLU A 436 4.69 -5.84 -18.68
N GLY A 437 4.00 -4.72 -18.59
CA GLY A 437 4.61 -3.39 -18.62
C GLY A 437 5.28 -3.03 -17.30
N SER A 438 4.60 -3.21 -16.17
CA SER A 438 5.15 -2.98 -14.84
C SER A 438 6.37 -3.86 -14.55
N PHE A 439 6.35 -5.09 -15.04
CA PHE A 439 7.44 -6.05 -14.92
C PHE A 439 8.77 -5.51 -15.46
N GLN A 440 8.75 -4.65 -16.50
CA GLN A 440 9.96 -4.08 -17.09
C GLN A 440 10.69 -3.08 -16.19
N PHE A 441 9.99 -2.45 -15.23
CA PHE A 441 10.57 -1.37 -14.42
C PHE A 441 11.65 -1.86 -13.45
N ASN A 442 11.53 -3.06 -12.91
CA ASN A 442 12.46 -3.64 -11.95
C ASN A 442 12.82 -5.10 -12.28
N ILE A 443 12.87 -5.42 -13.56
CA ILE A 443 13.19 -6.76 -14.09
C ILE A 443 14.55 -7.28 -13.63
N GLN A 444 15.54 -6.40 -13.42
CA GLN A 444 16.89 -6.74 -12.96
C GLN A 444 16.89 -7.43 -11.58
N GLU A 445 15.84 -7.24 -10.78
CA GLU A 445 15.74 -7.84 -9.45
C GLU A 445 15.35 -9.34 -9.50
N LEU A 446 15.06 -9.87 -10.67
CA LEU A 446 15.03 -11.32 -10.89
C LEU A 446 16.37 -11.97 -10.50
N GLN A 447 17.50 -11.28 -10.76
CA GLN A 447 18.81 -11.76 -10.34
C GLN A 447 18.96 -11.75 -8.81
N THR A 448 18.40 -10.75 -8.12
CA THR A 448 18.36 -10.69 -6.66
C THR A 448 17.60 -11.89 -6.07
N ILE A 449 16.45 -12.23 -6.64
CA ILE A 449 15.65 -13.42 -6.26
C ILE A 449 16.44 -14.71 -6.47
N VAL A 450 17.06 -14.86 -7.64
CA VAL A 450 17.82 -16.08 -8.00
C VAL A 450 19.07 -16.24 -7.13
N HIS A 451 19.85 -15.16 -6.94
CA HIS A 451 21.05 -15.16 -6.12
C HIS A 451 20.76 -15.59 -4.67
N ASN A 452 19.71 -15.05 -4.09
CA ASN A 452 19.30 -15.35 -2.71
C ASN A 452 18.38 -16.58 -2.59
N LYS A 453 18.10 -17.28 -3.69
CA LYS A 453 17.25 -18.50 -3.74
C LYS A 453 15.88 -18.32 -3.10
N MET A 454 15.28 -17.15 -3.28
CA MET A 454 13.98 -16.82 -2.70
C MET A 454 12.84 -17.53 -3.46
N PRO A 455 11.95 -18.30 -2.80
CA PRO A 455 10.95 -19.12 -3.48
C PRO A 455 9.72 -18.31 -3.94
N ILE A 456 9.93 -17.13 -4.50
CA ILE A 456 8.88 -16.22 -4.95
C ILE A 456 8.26 -16.71 -6.25
N LYS A 457 6.92 -16.74 -6.33
CA LYS A 457 6.16 -17.08 -7.54
C LYS A 457 5.73 -15.79 -8.23
N ILE A 458 6.18 -15.57 -9.45
CA ILE A 458 5.93 -14.34 -10.21
C ILE A 458 4.90 -14.63 -11.29
N PHE A 459 3.73 -14.01 -11.19
CA PHE A 459 2.65 -14.10 -12.18
C PHE A 459 2.60 -12.81 -12.99
N ILE A 460 2.72 -12.93 -14.31
CA ILE A 460 2.71 -11.82 -15.25
C ILE A 460 1.39 -11.84 -16.01
N LEU A 461 0.52 -10.89 -15.73
CA LEU A 461 -0.76 -10.72 -16.42
C LEU A 461 -0.51 -9.99 -17.74
N ASN A 462 -0.39 -10.74 -18.83
CA ASN A 462 -0.09 -10.21 -20.15
C ASN A 462 -1.37 -9.97 -20.93
N ASN A 463 -1.70 -8.72 -21.19
CA ASN A 463 -2.84 -8.27 -21.98
C ASN A 463 -2.41 -7.49 -23.25
N GLY A 464 -1.14 -7.60 -23.65
CA GLY A 464 -0.57 -6.99 -24.85
C GLY A 464 -0.35 -5.49 -24.73
N GLY A 465 -0.18 -4.94 -23.51
CA GLY A 465 0.12 -3.52 -23.34
C GLY A 465 -0.34 -2.88 -22.04
N TYR A 466 -0.45 -1.55 -22.01
CA TYR A 466 -0.90 -0.80 -20.86
C TYR A 466 -2.43 -0.67 -20.81
N LEU A 467 -3.11 -1.68 -20.26
CA LEU A 467 -4.57 -1.81 -20.27
C LEU A 467 -5.30 -0.59 -19.65
N SER A 468 -4.84 -0.09 -18.51
CA SER A 468 -5.50 1.05 -17.85
C SER A 468 -5.50 2.31 -18.70
N ILE A 469 -4.39 2.59 -19.37
CA ILE A 469 -4.26 3.75 -20.27
C ILE A 469 -4.99 3.51 -21.59
N ARG A 470 -4.95 2.28 -22.13
CA ARG A 470 -5.74 1.90 -23.31
C ARG A 470 -7.23 2.14 -23.08
N ASN A 471 -7.76 1.71 -21.94
CA ASN A 471 -9.16 1.95 -21.56
C ASN A 471 -9.49 3.45 -21.41
N THR A 472 -8.56 4.26 -20.95
CA THR A 472 -8.70 5.73 -20.89
C THR A 472 -8.75 6.32 -22.29
N GLN A 473 -7.88 5.89 -23.19
CA GLN A 473 -7.82 6.38 -24.57
C GLN A 473 -9.05 5.95 -25.38
N ILE A 474 -9.58 4.76 -25.15
CA ILE A 474 -10.87 4.32 -25.70
C ILE A 474 -12.00 5.26 -25.25
N LYS A 475 -12.05 5.55 -23.95
CA LYS A 475 -13.18 6.29 -23.35
C LYS A 475 -13.20 7.78 -23.70
N TYR A 476 -12.04 8.44 -23.78
CA TYR A 476 -11.94 9.89 -23.85
C TYR A 476 -11.30 10.43 -25.14
N PHE A 477 -10.64 9.58 -25.93
CA PHE A 477 -9.82 10.03 -27.07
C PHE A 477 -10.13 9.28 -28.37
N ASP A 478 -11.34 8.77 -28.53
CA ASP A 478 -11.83 8.15 -29.78
C ASP A 478 -10.86 7.06 -30.32
N ASN A 479 -10.32 6.22 -29.44
CA ASN A 479 -9.35 5.16 -29.75
C ASN A 479 -8.03 5.68 -30.37
N ARG A 480 -7.64 6.92 -30.10
CA ARG A 480 -6.29 7.41 -30.48
C ARG A 480 -5.27 6.84 -29.51
N PHE A 481 -4.69 5.71 -29.86
CA PHE A 481 -3.70 5.02 -29.04
C PHE A 481 -2.33 5.68 -29.13
N SER A 482 -1.65 5.81 -27.99
CA SER A 482 -0.31 6.35 -27.86
C SER A 482 0.44 5.65 -26.75
N GLY A 483 1.48 4.88 -27.07
CA GLY A 483 2.35 4.21 -26.11
C GLY A 483 1.67 3.13 -25.26
N VAL A 484 0.67 2.43 -25.77
CA VAL A 484 -0.10 1.41 -25.02
C VAL A 484 0.05 -0.01 -25.56
N ASP A 485 0.55 -0.16 -26.77
CA ASP A 485 0.77 -1.44 -27.47
C ASP A 485 1.83 -1.28 -28.58
N PRO A 486 2.23 -2.36 -29.27
CA PRO A 486 3.24 -2.31 -30.32
C PRO A 486 2.90 -1.39 -31.49
N GLU A 487 1.63 -1.30 -31.85
CA GLU A 487 1.18 -0.43 -32.96
C GLU A 487 1.27 1.06 -32.58
N SER A 488 1.08 1.39 -31.32
CA SER A 488 1.16 2.76 -30.77
C SER A 488 2.52 3.12 -30.20
N GLY A 489 3.54 2.27 -30.33
CA GLY A 489 4.95 2.64 -30.11
C GLY A 489 5.64 1.98 -28.91
N ILE A 490 5.06 0.98 -28.24
CA ILE A 490 5.70 0.25 -27.16
C ILE A 490 5.50 -1.26 -27.29
N SER A 491 6.57 -2.04 -27.09
CA SER A 491 6.52 -3.50 -27.07
C SER A 491 7.23 -4.06 -25.84
N PHE A 492 6.94 -5.32 -25.55
CA PHE A 492 7.53 -6.02 -24.40
C PHE A 492 8.25 -7.29 -24.87
N PRO A 493 9.35 -7.67 -24.21
CA PRO A 493 10.08 -8.88 -24.55
C PRO A 493 9.28 -10.14 -24.17
N GLU A 494 9.62 -11.27 -24.82
CA GLU A 494 9.04 -12.57 -24.51
C GLU A 494 9.45 -13.03 -23.11
N CYS A 495 8.47 -13.24 -22.22
CA CYS A 495 8.70 -13.62 -20.83
C CYS A 495 9.48 -14.94 -20.68
N GLU A 496 9.29 -15.90 -21.58
CA GLU A 496 10.04 -17.17 -21.59
C GLU A 496 11.54 -16.96 -21.80
N LYS A 497 11.93 -16.07 -22.73
CA LYS A 497 13.34 -15.75 -22.97
C LYS A 497 13.99 -15.04 -21.78
N ILE A 498 13.22 -14.16 -21.10
CA ILE A 498 13.67 -13.51 -19.88
C ILE A 498 13.88 -14.56 -18.78
N ALA A 499 12.90 -15.42 -18.54
CA ALA A 499 13.02 -16.48 -17.54
C ALA A 499 14.24 -17.37 -17.80
N ALA A 500 14.48 -17.75 -19.06
CA ALA A 500 15.65 -18.53 -19.46
C ALA A 500 16.97 -17.79 -19.18
N ALA A 501 17.03 -16.48 -19.46
CA ALA A 501 18.23 -15.65 -19.21
C ALA A 501 18.60 -15.58 -17.72
N TYR A 502 17.61 -15.56 -16.82
CA TYR A 502 17.82 -15.58 -15.36
C TYR A 502 17.84 -17.00 -14.75
N GLY A 503 17.66 -18.05 -15.55
CA GLY A 503 17.63 -19.43 -15.06
C GLY A 503 16.39 -19.74 -14.19
N ILE A 504 15.27 -19.06 -14.42
CA ILE A 504 14.02 -19.22 -13.68
C ILE A 504 13.11 -20.18 -14.44
N LYS A 505 12.47 -21.11 -13.73
CA LYS A 505 11.49 -22.01 -14.32
C LYS A 505 10.27 -21.22 -14.82
N PHE A 506 9.89 -21.46 -16.07
CA PHE A 506 8.81 -20.74 -16.75
C PHE A 506 7.58 -21.61 -16.97
N TYR A 507 6.42 -20.98 -16.84
CA TYR A 507 5.11 -21.54 -17.18
C TYR A 507 4.33 -20.53 -18.02
N LYS A 508 3.42 -21.03 -18.85
CA LYS A 508 2.48 -20.20 -19.60
C LYS A 508 1.07 -20.77 -19.48
N ILE A 509 0.10 -19.89 -19.22
CA ILE A 509 -1.32 -20.23 -19.09
C ILE A 509 -2.08 -19.40 -20.12
N THR A 510 -2.79 -20.08 -21.04
CA THR A 510 -3.50 -19.45 -22.16
C THR A 510 -5.01 -19.72 -22.15
N ASN A 511 -5.48 -20.62 -21.27
CA ASN A 511 -6.89 -21.00 -21.17
C ASN A 511 -7.22 -21.54 -19.76
N MET A 512 -8.51 -21.67 -19.46
CA MET A 512 -9.00 -22.12 -18.15
C MET A 512 -8.52 -23.52 -17.77
N ARG A 513 -8.43 -24.45 -18.72
CA ARG A 513 -7.96 -25.81 -18.46
C ARG A 513 -6.50 -25.82 -17.99
N GLU A 514 -5.67 -24.98 -18.60
CA GLU A 514 -4.28 -24.81 -18.15
C GLU A 514 -4.21 -24.13 -16.80
N LEU A 515 -5.06 -23.13 -16.52
CA LEU A 515 -5.17 -22.48 -15.23
C LEU A 515 -5.47 -23.50 -14.11
N GLU A 516 -6.49 -24.31 -14.30
CA GLU A 516 -6.90 -25.34 -13.33
C GLU A 516 -5.80 -26.38 -13.08
N ASN A 517 -5.05 -26.77 -14.12
CA ASN A 517 -4.04 -27.82 -14.03
C ASN A 517 -2.67 -27.34 -13.53
N LEU A 518 -2.25 -26.12 -13.89
CA LEU A 518 -0.91 -25.61 -13.62
C LEU A 518 -0.83 -24.74 -12.36
N LEU A 519 -1.85 -23.93 -12.08
CA LEU A 519 -1.81 -23.01 -10.94
C LEU A 519 -1.54 -23.70 -9.61
N PRO A 520 -2.21 -24.81 -9.25
CA PRO A 520 -1.90 -25.53 -8.00
C PRO A 520 -0.45 -26.02 -7.94
N LYS A 521 0.10 -26.47 -9.07
CA LYS A 521 1.48 -26.97 -9.15
C LYS A 521 2.49 -25.83 -9.00
N ILE A 522 2.18 -24.64 -9.54
CA ILE A 522 3.03 -23.46 -9.45
C ILE A 522 3.06 -22.96 -8.00
N ILE A 523 1.90 -22.78 -7.38
CA ILE A 523 1.78 -22.30 -6.00
C ILE A 523 2.52 -23.22 -5.02
N ASN A 524 2.42 -24.53 -5.20
CA ASN A 524 3.03 -25.54 -4.32
C ASN A 524 4.44 -25.96 -4.76
N SER A 525 5.04 -25.31 -5.79
CA SER A 525 6.40 -25.63 -6.22
C SER A 525 7.45 -25.15 -5.22
N SER A 526 8.53 -25.88 -5.07
CA SER A 526 9.72 -25.42 -4.35
C SER A 526 10.53 -24.48 -5.24
N GLY A 527 11.00 -23.37 -4.71
CA GLY A 527 11.85 -22.42 -5.43
C GLY A 527 11.07 -21.38 -6.24
N GLN A 528 11.81 -20.49 -6.87
CA GLN A 528 11.27 -19.40 -7.68
C GLN A 528 10.75 -19.89 -9.04
N CYS A 529 9.70 -19.29 -9.54
CA CYS A 529 9.21 -19.51 -10.89
C CYS A 529 8.48 -18.29 -11.46
N MET A 530 8.39 -18.23 -12.77
CA MET A 530 7.62 -17.22 -13.50
C MET A 530 6.48 -17.91 -14.27
N CYS A 531 5.31 -17.30 -14.25
CA CYS A 531 4.13 -17.74 -14.97
C CYS A 531 3.52 -16.58 -15.75
N GLU A 532 3.50 -16.67 -17.06
CA GLU A 532 2.78 -15.73 -17.93
C GLU A 532 1.33 -16.17 -18.10
N ILE A 533 0.38 -15.26 -17.81
CA ILE A 533 -1.06 -15.49 -17.95
C ILE A 533 -1.57 -14.58 -19.05
N ILE A 534 -2.06 -15.17 -20.13
CA ILE A 534 -2.57 -14.42 -21.28
C ILE A 534 -3.99 -13.96 -21.00
N CYS A 535 -4.15 -12.65 -20.81
CA CYS A 535 -5.41 -11.99 -20.50
C CYS A 535 -5.96 -11.26 -21.74
N PRO A 536 -7.28 -11.01 -21.80
CA PRO A 536 -7.88 -10.22 -22.87
C PRO A 536 -7.33 -8.78 -22.91
N PRO A 537 -7.07 -8.21 -24.10
CA PRO A 537 -6.52 -6.86 -24.24
C PRO A 537 -7.54 -5.76 -23.93
N GLU A 538 -8.82 -6.07 -23.84
CA GLU A 538 -9.92 -5.11 -23.59
C GLU A 538 -10.67 -5.38 -22.29
N GLU A 539 -10.04 -6.09 -21.36
CA GLU A 539 -10.67 -6.41 -20.09
C GLU A 539 -11.00 -5.13 -19.29
N LYS A 540 -12.20 -5.09 -18.71
CA LYS A 540 -12.68 -3.96 -17.93
C LYS A 540 -12.71 -4.28 -16.44
N ILE A 541 -12.28 -3.31 -15.64
CA ILE A 541 -12.33 -3.41 -14.18
C ILE A 541 -13.73 -3.01 -13.71
N PHE A 542 -14.48 -3.96 -13.17
CA PHE A 542 -15.83 -3.80 -12.64
C PHE A 542 -15.94 -4.38 -11.22
N PRO A 543 -16.83 -3.81 -10.36
CA PRO A 543 -17.52 -2.54 -10.54
C PRO A 543 -16.59 -1.33 -10.42
N THR A 544 -16.99 -0.19 -10.94
CA THR A 544 -16.21 1.05 -10.83
C THR A 544 -17.14 2.26 -10.75
N ALA A 545 -16.78 3.25 -9.93
CA ALA A 545 -17.44 4.55 -9.99
C ALA A 545 -17.20 5.20 -11.35
N ALA A 546 -18.24 5.72 -11.96
CA ALA A 546 -18.20 6.31 -13.29
C ALA A 546 -19.19 7.46 -13.42
N SER A 547 -18.98 8.34 -14.41
CA SER A 547 -20.00 9.29 -14.84
C SER A 547 -21.00 8.59 -15.75
N ARG A 548 -22.27 8.93 -15.60
CA ARG A 548 -23.36 8.50 -16.47
C ARG A 548 -23.64 9.58 -17.49
N GLN A 549 -23.85 9.20 -18.74
CA GLN A 549 -24.37 10.10 -19.75
C GLN A 549 -25.87 10.21 -19.60
N GLU A 550 -26.38 11.41 -19.41
CA GLU A 550 -27.80 11.72 -19.32
C GLU A 550 -28.42 11.84 -20.72
N GLU A 551 -29.76 11.88 -20.80
CA GLU A 551 -30.49 11.97 -22.07
C GLU A 551 -30.16 13.24 -22.88
N ASP A 552 -29.76 14.33 -22.20
CA ASP A 552 -29.33 15.58 -22.82
C ASP A 552 -27.85 15.56 -23.30
N GLY A 553 -27.17 14.40 -23.21
CA GLY A 553 -25.77 14.23 -23.58
C GLY A 553 -24.76 14.70 -22.51
N SER A 554 -25.22 15.32 -21.42
CA SER A 554 -24.33 15.75 -20.31
C SER A 554 -23.77 14.54 -19.54
N LEU A 555 -22.57 14.69 -18.96
CA LEU A 555 -21.98 13.70 -18.09
C LEU A 555 -22.21 14.09 -16.63
N THR A 556 -22.81 13.18 -15.85
CA THR A 556 -23.05 13.39 -14.42
C THR A 556 -22.26 12.37 -13.62
N SER A 557 -21.37 12.85 -12.74
CA SER A 557 -20.65 11.99 -11.80
C SER A 557 -21.63 11.31 -10.85
N GLN A 558 -21.63 9.99 -10.80
CA GLN A 558 -22.52 9.21 -9.95
C GLN A 558 -21.97 9.04 -8.54
N PRO A 559 -22.83 8.86 -7.51
CA PRO A 559 -22.40 8.48 -6.18
C PRO A 559 -21.76 7.07 -6.18
N LEU A 560 -20.99 6.76 -5.14
CA LEU A 560 -20.26 5.49 -5.06
C LEU A 560 -21.17 4.25 -5.08
N GLU A 561 -22.38 4.32 -4.56
CA GLU A 561 -23.34 3.23 -4.60
C GLU A 561 -23.86 2.94 -6.01
N ASN A 562 -23.84 3.93 -6.91
CA ASN A 562 -24.28 3.77 -8.30
C ASN A 562 -23.08 3.53 -9.23
N MET A 563 -22.50 2.36 -9.13
CA MET A 563 -21.30 1.96 -9.90
C MET A 563 -21.63 1.43 -11.31
N SER A 564 -20.68 1.60 -12.23
CA SER A 564 -20.73 0.91 -13.54
C SER A 564 -20.31 -0.57 -13.40
N PRO A 565 -20.97 -1.53 -14.11
CA PRO A 565 -22.18 -1.34 -14.92
C PRO A 565 -23.37 -0.89 -14.06
N PHE A 566 -24.09 0.13 -14.54
CA PHE A 566 -25.17 0.70 -13.77
C PHE A 566 -26.36 -0.27 -13.64
N LEU A 567 -26.95 -0.32 -12.45
CA LEU A 567 -28.21 -1.02 -12.23
C LEU A 567 -29.34 -0.32 -12.97
N SER A 568 -30.42 -1.04 -13.27
CA SER A 568 -31.65 -0.38 -13.69
C SER A 568 -32.14 0.57 -12.59
N LYS A 569 -32.90 1.61 -12.96
CA LYS A 569 -33.44 2.56 -11.99
C LYS A 569 -34.31 1.86 -10.95
N GLU A 570 -35.13 0.93 -11.39
CA GLU A 570 -36.01 0.15 -10.53
C GLU A 570 -35.25 -0.70 -9.51
N GLU A 571 -34.21 -1.43 -9.97
CA GLU A 571 -33.36 -2.24 -9.10
C GLU A 571 -32.60 -1.38 -8.10
N PHE A 572 -32.02 -0.25 -8.56
CA PHE A 572 -31.29 0.67 -7.71
C PHE A 572 -32.20 1.24 -6.59
N GLU A 573 -33.38 1.77 -6.96
CA GLU A 573 -34.33 2.34 -6.00
C GLU A 573 -34.87 1.31 -5.00
N LYS A 574 -35.13 0.07 -5.45
CA LYS A 574 -35.58 -1.04 -4.59
C LYS A 574 -34.55 -1.41 -3.52
N GLU A 575 -33.27 -1.34 -3.84
CA GLU A 575 -32.21 -1.71 -2.91
C GLU A 575 -31.78 -0.58 -1.97
N MET A 576 -32.04 0.68 -2.32
CA MET A 576 -31.75 1.83 -1.44
C MET A 576 -32.70 1.87 -0.24
N ILE A 577 -32.16 2.23 0.93
CA ILE A 577 -32.94 2.50 2.16
C ILE A 577 -33.21 4.00 2.29
N ILE A 578 -32.21 4.81 1.90
CA ILE A 578 -32.29 6.27 1.94
C ILE A 578 -32.71 6.83 0.58
N ASP A 579 -33.14 8.09 0.57
CA ASP A 579 -33.56 8.74 -0.66
C ASP A 579 -32.45 8.79 -1.72
N THR A 580 -32.83 8.45 -2.95
CA THR A 580 -31.93 8.52 -4.12
C THR A 580 -31.87 9.95 -4.66
N HIS A 581 -31.21 10.88 -3.94
CA HIS A 581 -31.09 12.25 -4.41
C HIS A 581 -30.23 12.35 -5.67
N THR A 582 -30.88 12.54 -6.81
CA THR A 582 -30.24 12.91 -8.08
C THR A 582 -30.11 14.43 -8.18
N THR A 583 -29.28 15.04 -7.34
CA THR A 583 -28.91 16.45 -7.56
C THR A 583 -27.94 16.52 -8.73
N LYS A 584 -28.38 17.13 -9.83
CA LYS A 584 -27.58 17.37 -11.02
C LYS A 584 -26.46 18.39 -10.69
N ARG A 585 -25.25 17.94 -10.40
CA ARG A 585 -24.07 18.79 -10.59
C ARG A 585 -23.51 18.48 -11.98
N ARG A 586 -23.59 19.45 -12.89
CA ARG A 586 -22.89 19.42 -14.18
C ARG A 586 -21.38 19.54 -13.90
N ILE A 587 -20.58 18.68 -14.54
CA ILE A 587 -19.11 18.75 -14.56
C ILE A 587 -18.71 19.91 -15.46
#